data_8ab2d3ef36a0688a6d5ebe815d718806
#
_entry.id   8ab2d3ef36a0688a6d5ebe815d718806
#
_cell.length_a   1.000
_cell.length_b   1.000
_cell.length_c   1.000
_cell.angle_alpha   90.00
_cell.angle_beta   90.00
_cell.angle_gamma   90.00
#
_symmetry.space_group_name_H-M   'P 1'
#
loop_
_entity.id
_entity.type
_entity.pdbx_description
1 polymer ?
#
loop_
_entity_poly.entity_id
_entity_poly.type
_entity_poly.pdbx_seq_one_letter_code
_entity_poly.pdbx_strand_id
1 'polypeptide(L)'
;AVVGQESAEQGLESALRTELLAHTGTGAVYVYDPAARTVEQVVGGIAGASGLALDERTQTLYISDLGSRCIWSAAASARSLTAGGKGCQSSFSGLPGYPGALALDEDSTLYISYRWASSSWLERHAGSTFLRGVALRLSESMQENLFSLPADGIRAEAVSTASGSWLWSFSGKPQGSSSALCPVENRVYFGIAGEKALYSVRV
;
A
#
# COMPACT_ATOMS: atom_id res chain seq x y z
N ALA A 1 -22.67 2.91 -18.05
CA ALA A 1 -22.69 3.44 -16.70
C ALA A 1 -21.25 3.54 -16.15
N VAL A 2 -20.49 4.51 -16.66
CA VAL A 2 -19.07 4.75 -16.28
C VAL A 2 -18.95 5.80 -15.16
N VAL A 3 -20.06 6.46 -14.82
CA VAL A 3 -20.07 7.58 -13.86
C VAL A 3 -19.79 7.16 -12.40
N GLY A 4 -19.93 5.87 -12.07
CA GLY A 4 -19.69 5.39 -10.70
C GLY A 4 -18.24 5.09 -10.36
N GLN A 5 -17.38 4.88 -11.35
CA GLN A 5 -16.02 4.43 -11.13
C GLN A 5 -15.07 5.60 -10.83
N GLU A 6 -15.16 6.70 -11.54
CA GLU A 6 -14.35 7.90 -11.27
C GLU A 6 -14.65 8.52 -9.90
N SER A 7 -15.92 8.57 -9.49
CA SER A 7 -16.29 9.08 -8.16
C SER A 7 -15.86 8.16 -7.02
N ALA A 8 -15.80 6.84 -7.24
CA ALA A 8 -15.33 5.88 -6.26
C ALA A 8 -13.79 5.93 -6.10
N GLU A 9 -13.05 6.10 -7.20
CA GLU A 9 -11.59 6.26 -7.17
C GLU A 9 -11.18 7.57 -6.50
N GLN A 10 -11.83 8.68 -6.81
CA GLN A 10 -11.60 9.96 -6.13
C GLN A 10 -11.92 9.88 -4.64
N GLY A 11 -13.00 9.20 -4.26
CA GLY A 11 -13.36 8.97 -2.87
C GLY A 11 -12.32 8.12 -2.12
N LEU A 12 -11.77 7.09 -2.75
CA LEU A 12 -10.71 6.27 -2.19
C LEU A 12 -9.41 7.06 -2.01
N GLU A 13 -9.01 7.84 -3.00
CA GLU A 13 -7.79 8.65 -2.91
C GLU A 13 -7.88 9.70 -1.81
N SER A 14 -8.99 10.40 -1.71
CA SER A 14 -9.27 11.35 -0.63
C SER A 14 -9.26 10.67 0.75
N ALA A 15 -9.86 9.49 0.87
CA ALA A 15 -9.85 8.71 2.11
C ALA A 15 -8.43 8.27 2.51
N LEU A 16 -7.63 7.81 1.56
CA LEU A 16 -6.23 7.43 1.82
C LEU A 16 -5.37 8.64 2.21
N ARG A 17 -5.54 9.79 1.56
CA ARG A 17 -4.86 11.04 1.95
C ARG A 17 -5.26 11.47 3.37
N THR A 18 -6.55 11.38 3.69
CA THR A 18 -7.07 11.66 5.02
C THR A 18 -6.44 10.72 6.05
N GLU A 19 -6.34 9.43 5.77
CA GLU A 19 -5.71 8.46 6.67
C GLU A 19 -4.21 8.71 6.82
N LEU A 20 -3.50 9.09 5.74
CA LEU A 20 -2.10 9.53 5.82
C LEU A 20 -1.91 10.68 6.80
N LEU A 21 -2.84 11.62 6.83
CA LEU A 21 -2.81 12.76 7.75
C LEU A 21 -3.24 12.40 9.15
N ALA A 22 -4.37 11.71 9.27
CA ALA A 22 -4.95 11.35 10.57
C ALA A 22 -4.11 10.26 11.27
N HIS A 23 -3.62 9.29 10.52
CA HIS A 23 -2.90 8.11 11.00
C HIS A 23 -3.67 7.40 12.12
N THR A 24 -4.95 7.20 11.88
CA THR A 24 -5.88 6.67 12.90
C THR A 24 -5.84 5.15 12.99
N GLY A 25 -5.28 4.49 11.98
CA GLY A 25 -5.21 3.03 11.93
C GLY A 25 -6.60 2.38 11.83
N THR A 26 -7.50 2.97 11.07
CA THR A 26 -8.86 2.44 10.88
C THR A 26 -8.93 1.34 9.83
N GLY A 27 -7.87 1.16 9.03
CA GLY A 27 -7.79 0.12 8.01
C GLY A 27 -7.74 -1.28 8.61
N ALA A 28 -8.34 -2.23 7.90
CA ALA A 28 -8.36 -3.63 8.31
C ALA A 28 -8.40 -4.56 7.10
N VAL A 29 -7.97 -5.80 7.31
CA VAL A 29 -8.05 -6.91 6.37
C VAL A 29 -9.07 -7.91 6.88
N TYR A 30 -9.94 -8.34 5.99
CA TYR A 30 -10.99 -9.32 6.27
C TYR A 30 -10.84 -10.54 5.39
N VAL A 31 -11.25 -11.69 5.91
CA VAL A 31 -11.45 -12.92 5.15
C VAL A 31 -12.95 -13.20 5.03
N TYR A 32 -13.38 -13.55 3.82
CA TYR A 32 -14.73 -14.01 3.54
C TYR A 32 -14.74 -15.52 3.30
N ASP A 33 -15.56 -16.24 4.05
CA ASP A 33 -15.85 -17.65 3.79
C ASP A 33 -17.16 -17.77 2.98
N PRO A 34 -17.10 -18.19 1.71
CA PRO A 34 -18.28 -18.29 0.88
C PRO A 34 -19.20 -19.44 1.28
N ALA A 35 -18.68 -20.50 1.92
CA ALA A 35 -19.48 -21.64 2.36
C ALA A 35 -20.28 -21.30 3.61
N ALA A 36 -19.65 -20.70 4.60
CA ALA A 36 -20.29 -20.25 5.84
C ALA A 36 -21.00 -18.89 5.66
N ARG A 37 -20.71 -18.14 4.60
CA ARG A 37 -21.16 -16.75 4.37
C ARG A 37 -20.82 -15.82 5.53
N THR A 38 -19.65 -16.00 6.11
CA THR A 38 -19.14 -15.19 7.22
C THR A 38 -17.99 -14.30 6.77
N VAL A 39 -17.85 -13.16 7.44
CA VAL A 39 -16.71 -12.25 7.29
C VAL A 39 -16.03 -12.12 8.63
N GLU A 40 -14.72 -12.35 8.67
CA GLU A 40 -13.92 -12.24 9.89
C GLU A 40 -12.74 -11.31 9.67
N GLN A 41 -12.42 -10.49 10.67
CA GLN A 41 -11.25 -9.63 10.64
C GLN A 41 -9.98 -10.46 10.89
N VAL A 42 -9.01 -10.33 9.97
CA VAL A 42 -7.68 -10.95 10.10
C VAL A 42 -6.75 -10.02 10.87
N VAL A 43 -6.58 -8.79 10.36
CA VAL A 43 -5.72 -7.76 10.97
C VAL A 43 -6.45 -6.42 10.94
N GLY A 44 -6.41 -5.68 12.03
CA GLY A 44 -6.86 -4.28 12.12
C GLY A 44 -5.74 -3.37 12.56
N GLY A 45 -6.03 -2.08 12.70
CA GLY A 45 -5.06 -1.08 13.15
C GLY A 45 -4.07 -0.64 12.07
N ILE A 46 -4.44 -0.74 10.79
CA ILE A 46 -3.59 -0.40 9.65
C ILE A 46 -3.90 1.03 9.20
N ALA A 47 -2.87 1.84 9.03
CA ALA A 47 -3.01 3.22 8.57
C ALA A 47 -3.04 3.30 7.03
N GLY A 48 -4.11 2.76 6.43
CA GLY A 48 -4.30 2.69 4.99
C GLY A 48 -3.83 1.37 4.38
N ALA A 49 -4.60 0.30 4.61
CA ALA A 49 -4.40 -0.98 3.94
C ALA A 49 -4.60 -0.81 2.43
N SER A 50 -3.55 -0.98 1.63
CA SER A 50 -3.55 -0.63 0.21
C SER A 50 -3.13 -1.78 -0.72
N GLY A 51 -2.58 -2.86 -0.21
CA GLY A 51 -2.21 -4.04 -0.98
C GLY A 51 -2.12 -5.29 -0.13
N LEU A 52 -2.39 -6.43 -0.76
CA LEU A 52 -2.31 -7.76 -0.15
C LEU A 52 -1.56 -8.70 -1.08
N ALA A 53 -0.73 -9.56 -0.51
CA ALA A 53 -0.15 -10.72 -1.19
C ALA A 53 -0.10 -11.91 -0.22
N LEU A 54 -0.41 -13.09 -0.72
CA LEU A 54 -0.39 -14.33 0.04
C LEU A 54 0.73 -15.24 -0.48
N ASP A 55 1.64 -15.61 0.41
CA ASP A 55 2.56 -16.71 0.16
C ASP A 55 1.85 -18.02 0.53
N GLU A 56 1.37 -18.73 -0.47
CA GLU A 56 0.66 -20.00 -0.27
C GLU A 56 1.56 -21.09 0.32
N ARG A 57 2.87 -21.04 0.03
CA ARG A 57 3.85 -22.02 0.48
C ARG A 57 4.12 -21.89 1.98
N THR A 58 4.24 -20.66 2.48
CA THR A 58 4.50 -20.38 3.91
C THR A 58 3.22 -20.04 4.67
N GLN A 59 2.09 -19.89 3.97
CA GLN A 59 0.81 -19.41 4.51
C GLN A 59 0.96 -18.06 5.23
N THR A 60 1.80 -17.20 4.66
CA THR A 60 2.05 -15.84 5.17
C THR A 60 1.32 -14.80 4.32
N LEU A 61 0.53 -13.99 4.97
CA LEU A 61 -0.15 -12.84 4.37
C LEU A 61 0.71 -11.59 4.55
N TYR A 62 1.05 -10.92 3.45
CA TYR A 62 1.72 -9.62 3.42
C TYR A 62 0.69 -8.52 3.17
N ILE A 63 0.78 -7.43 3.93
CA ILE A 63 -0.18 -6.34 3.92
C ILE A 63 0.60 -5.03 3.82
N SER A 64 0.35 -4.22 2.80
CA SER A 64 0.94 -2.88 2.75
C SER A 64 0.18 -1.90 3.63
N ASP A 65 0.92 -1.22 4.49
CA ASP A 65 0.44 -0.10 5.31
C ASP A 65 1.02 1.20 4.76
N LEU A 66 0.16 1.93 4.11
CA LEU A 66 0.50 3.16 3.42
C LEU A 66 1.02 4.22 4.40
N GLY A 67 0.31 4.44 5.50
CA GLY A 67 0.65 5.48 6.48
C GLY A 67 1.90 5.17 7.30
N SER A 68 2.12 3.90 7.62
CA SER A 68 3.30 3.45 8.37
C SER A 68 4.52 3.20 7.47
N ARG A 69 4.36 3.26 6.15
CA ARG A 69 5.39 2.94 5.15
C ARG A 69 6.09 1.61 5.45
N CYS A 70 5.29 0.59 5.65
CA CYS A 70 5.79 -0.75 5.95
C CYS A 70 4.92 -1.84 5.32
N ILE A 71 5.46 -3.04 5.33
CA ILE A 71 4.74 -4.26 4.99
C ILE A 71 4.61 -5.07 6.26
N TRP A 72 3.38 -5.29 6.68
CA TRP A 72 3.05 -6.22 7.77
C TRP A 72 3.04 -7.65 7.25
N SER A 73 3.39 -8.59 8.11
CA SER A 73 3.18 -10.01 7.86
C SER A 73 2.41 -10.68 8.99
N ALA A 74 1.51 -11.57 8.63
CA ALA A 74 0.70 -12.35 9.55
C ALA A 74 0.44 -13.75 8.96
N ALA A 75 0.16 -14.74 9.79
CA ALA A 75 -0.29 -16.03 9.30
C ALA A 75 -1.67 -15.88 8.62
N ALA A 76 -1.88 -16.52 7.47
CA ALA A 76 -3.14 -16.45 6.74
C ALA A 76 -4.33 -16.99 7.52
N SER A 77 -4.07 -17.93 8.43
CA SER A 77 -5.06 -18.51 9.36
C SER A 77 -5.36 -17.64 10.59
N ALA A 78 -4.59 -16.56 10.81
CA ALA A 78 -4.77 -15.68 11.96
C ALA A 78 -6.10 -14.92 11.91
N ARG A 79 -6.60 -14.56 13.07
CA ARG A 79 -7.83 -13.78 13.24
C ARG A 79 -7.65 -12.78 14.36
N SER A 80 -8.34 -11.64 14.22
CA SER A 80 -8.41 -10.59 15.25
C SER A 80 -7.05 -10.07 15.72
N LEU A 81 -6.07 -9.98 14.80
CA LEU A 81 -4.77 -9.40 15.08
C LEU A 81 -4.83 -7.85 14.99
N THR A 82 -3.82 -7.23 15.58
CA THR A 82 -3.57 -5.79 15.44
C THR A 82 -2.18 -5.59 14.80
N ALA A 83 -2.07 -4.70 13.85
CA ALA A 83 -0.81 -4.32 13.22
C ALA A 83 0.20 -3.85 14.29
N GLY A 84 1.43 -4.38 14.23
CA GLY A 84 2.46 -4.15 15.25
C GLY A 84 2.28 -4.93 16.54
N GLY A 85 1.21 -5.70 16.69
CA GLY A 85 0.96 -6.58 17.83
C GLY A 85 1.54 -7.99 17.66
N LYS A 86 1.31 -8.81 18.66
CA LYS A 86 1.73 -10.22 18.63
C LYS A 86 1.06 -10.95 17.45
N GLY A 87 1.85 -11.57 16.60
CA GLY A 87 1.37 -12.32 15.42
C GLY A 87 1.20 -11.50 14.15
N CYS A 88 1.37 -10.17 14.21
CA CYS A 88 1.41 -9.31 13.03
C CYS A 88 2.56 -8.31 13.19
N GLN A 89 3.68 -8.58 12.54
CA GLN A 89 4.91 -7.78 12.67
C GLN A 89 5.30 -7.13 11.35
N SER A 90 6.09 -6.08 11.42
CA SER A 90 6.66 -5.46 10.23
C SER A 90 7.77 -6.35 9.66
N SER A 91 7.56 -6.86 8.45
CA SER A 91 8.59 -7.57 7.69
C SER A 91 9.53 -6.61 6.98
N PHE A 92 8.99 -5.51 6.46
CA PHE A 92 9.75 -4.48 5.77
C PHE A 92 9.25 -3.11 6.23
N SER A 93 10.16 -2.25 6.66
CA SER A 93 9.86 -0.90 7.19
C SER A 93 10.79 0.15 6.61
N GLY A 94 10.44 1.42 6.78
CA GLY A 94 11.23 2.53 6.27
C GLY A 94 11.25 2.60 4.74
N LEU A 95 10.17 2.17 4.10
CA LEU A 95 10.04 2.16 2.64
C LEU A 95 10.22 3.57 2.06
N PRO A 96 10.80 3.69 0.84
CA PRO A 96 11.13 4.99 0.25
C PRO A 96 9.92 5.80 -0.22
N GLY A 97 8.72 5.23 -0.12
CA GLY A 97 7.45 5.85 -0.48
C GLY A 97 6.28 5.20 0.25
N TYR A 98 5.09 5.62 -0.10
CA TYR A 98 3.84 5.06 0.46
C TYR A 98 3.44 3.81 -0.35
N PRO A 99 3.54 2.60 0.23
CA PRO A 99 3.33 1.36 -0.50
C PRO A 99 1.88 1.24 -0.97
N GLY A 100 1.70 0.69 -2.16
CA GLY A 100 0.42 0.42 -2.79
C GLY A 100 0.19 -1.08 -2.96
N ALA A 101 -0.04 -1.51 -4.21
CA ALA A 101 -0.27 -2.90 -4.53
C ALA A 101 0.94 -3.79 -4.24
N LEU A 102 0.66 -5.00 -3.83
CA LEU A 102 1.62 -6.08 -3.62
C LEU A 102 1.35 -7.21 -4.60
N ALA A 103 2.40 -7.88 -5.02
CA ALA A 103 2.32 -9.18 -5.70
C ALA A 103 3.47 -10.07 -5.23
N LEU A 104 3.26 -11.37 -5.24
CA LEU A 104 4.27 -12.37 -4.90
C LEU A 104 4.39 -13.34 -6.07
N ASP A 105 5.62 -13.71 -6.43
CA ASP A 105 5.87 -14.75 -7.40
C ASP A 105 6.12 -16.12 -6.73
N GLU A 106 6.33 -17.14 -7.57
CA GLU A 106 6.56 -18.52 -7.13
C GLU A 106 7.92 -18.69 -6.40
N ASP A 107 8.88 -17.79 -6.66
CA ASP A 107 10.21 -17.78 -6.05
C ASP A 107 10.25 -17.04 -4.71
N SER A 108 9.08 -16.67 -4.16
CA SER A 108 8.95 -15.89 -2.92
C SER A 108 9.56 -14.49 -3.01
N THR A 109 9.51 -13.89 -4.19
CA THR A 109 9.84 -12.49 -4.40
C THR A 109 8.59 -11.64 -4.23
N LEU A 110 8.61 -10.76 -3.24
CA LEU A 110 7.54 -9.81 -3.01
C LEU A 110 7.81 -8.53 -3.79
N TYR A 111 6.93 -8.20 -4.72
CA TYR A 111 6.94 -6.97 -5.49
C TYR A 111 6.05 -5.94 -4.79
N ILE A 112 6.59 -4.75 -4.61
CA ILE A 112 5.94 -3.65 -3.90
C ILE A 112 5.85 -2.47 -4.86
N SER A 113 4.65 -2.02 -5.19
CA SER A 113 4.47 -0.74 -5.89
C SER A 113 4.29 0.39 -4.89
N TYR A 114 4.61 1.61 -5.33
CA TYR A 114 4.42 2.80 -4.51
C TYR A 114 3.32 3.66 -5.10
N ARG A 115 2.35 4.01 -4.26
CA ARG A 115 1.24 4.87 -4.65
C ARG A 115 1.69 6.33 -4.76
N TRP A 116 2.51 6.77 -3.81
CA TRP A 116 3.09 8.09 -3.77
C TRP A 116 4.53 8.03 -3.25
N ALA A 117 5.34 9.01 -3.65
CA ALA A 117 6.65 9.24 -3.06
C ALA A 117 6.50 9.70 -1.60
N SER A 118 7.57 9.57 -0.83
CA SER A 118 7.58 10.05 0.56
C SER A 118 7.42 11.57 0.61
N SER A 119 6.62 12.05 1.56
CA SER A 119 6.45 13.49 1.81
C SER A 119 7.36 13.94 2.94
N SER A 120 8.30 14.82 2.64
CA SER A 120 9.22 15.37 3.65
C SER A 120 8.50 16.11 4.77
N TRP A 121 7.32 16.69 4.49
CA TRP A 121 6.50 17.33 5.50
C TRP A 121 5.89 16.29 6.46
N LEU A 122 5.28 15.24 5.92
CA LEU A 122 4.67 14.17 6.73
C LEU A 122 5.73 13.45 7.57
N GLU A 123 6.91 13.18 7.01
CA GLU A 123 8.01 12.53 7.74
C GLU A 123 8.50 13.38 8.90
N ARG A 124 8.69 14.69 8.65
CA ARG A 124 9.16 15.63 9.69
C ARG A 124 8.13 15.77 10.82
N HIS A 125 6.86 15.63 10.53
CA HIS A 125 5.76 15.82 11.48
C HIS A 125 5.04 14.51 11.85
N ALA A 126 5.64 13.37 11.56
CA ALA A 126 5.05 12.05 11.82
C ALA A 126 4.61 11.86 13.28
N GLY A 127 5.39 12.36 14.24
CA GLY A 127 5.07 12.30 15.67
C GLY A 127 4.15 13.41 16.19
N SER A 128 3.77 14.40 15.35
CA SER A 128 2.96 15.55 15.81
C SER A 128 1.49 15.39 15.46
N THR A 129 0.71 14.83 16.37
CA THR A 129 -0.75 14.71 16.25
C THR A 129 -1.44 16.07 16.11
N PHE A 130 -0.90 17.10 16.75
CA PHE A 130 -1.43 18.45 16.67
C PHE A 130 -1.30 19.06 15.26
N LEU A 131 -0.09 19.05 14.69
CA LEU A 131 0.15 19.61 13.35
C LEU A 131 -0.61 18.84 12.28
N ARG A 132 -0.66 17.52 12.39
CA ARG A 132 -1.45 16.67 11.51
C ARG A 132 -2.94 16.96 11.61
N GLY A 133 -3.45 17.18 12.82
CA GLY A 133 -4.85 17.58 13.08
C GLY A 133 -5.19 18.98 12.54
N VAL A 134 -4.24 19.91 12.56
CA VAL A 134 -4.42 21.23 11.90
C VAL A 134 -4.46 21.05 10.38
N ALA A 135 -3.57 20.25 9.83
CA ALA A 135 -3.51 19.98 8.39
C ALA A 135 -4.78 19.34 7.83
N LEU A 136 -5.44 18.48 8.60
CA LEU A 136 -6.75 17.90 8.25
C LEU A 136 -7.88 18.92 8.10
N ARG A 137 -7.73 20.11 8.70
CA ARG A 137 -8.74 21.19 8.65
C ARG A 137 -8.50 22.19 7.51
N LEU A 138 -7.38 22.06 6.80
CA LEU A 138 -7.10 22.89 5.63
C LEU A 138 -7.96 22.44 4.46
N SER A 139 -8.18 23.36 3.51
CA SER A 139 -8.80 22.99 2.23
C SER A 139 -7.93 22.00 1.48
N GLU A 140 -8.53 21.19 0.61
CA GLU A 140 -7.83 20.18 -0.17
C GLU A 140 -6.65 20.76 -0.96
N SER A 141 -6.84 21.92 -1.60
CA SER A 141 -5.78 22.63 -2.31
C SER A 141 -4.63 23.09 -1.41
N MET A 142 -4.91 23.47 -0.17
CA MET A 142 -3.87 23.83 0.80
C MET A 142 -3.14 22.58 1.31
N GLN A 143 -3.85 21.48 1.48
CA GLN A 143 -3.24 20.19 1.81
C GLN A 143 -2.30 19.74 0.69
N GLU A 144 -2.72 19.82 -0.57
CA GLU A 144 -1.89 19.46 -1.73
C GLU A 144 -0.58 20.28 -1.77
N ASN A 145 -0.67 21.58 -1.48
CA ASN A 145 0.52 22.44 -1.43
C ASN A 145 1.44 22.12 -0.24
N LEU A 146 0.89 21.68 0.90
CA LEU A 146 1.68 21.31 2.07
C LEU A 146 2.36 19.95 1.93
N PHE A 147 1.71 19.01 1.27
CA PHE A 147 2.21 17.64 1.25
C PHE A 147 2.91 17.28 -0.03
N SER A 148 2.68 18.03 -1.16
CA SER A 148 3.26 17.69 -2.46
C SER A 148 3.57 16.19 -2.54
N LEU A 149 2.57 15.35 -2.75
CA LEU A 149 2.82 13.95 -3.01
C LEU A 149 3.17 13.84 -4.50
N PRO A 150 4.43 14.11 -4.92
CA PRO A 150 4.78 14.11 -6.32
C PRO A 150 4.57 12.69 -6.84
N ALA A 151 3.78 12.57 -7.87
CA ALA A 151 3.76 11.37 -8.67
C ALA A 151 5.06 11.35 -9.50
N ASP A 152 6.16 10.89 -8.90
CA ASP A 152 7.47 10.81 -9.57
C ASP A 152 7.52 9.74 -10.68
N GLY A 153 6.36 9.24 -11.07
CA GLY A 153 6.22 8.15 -12.00
C GLY A 153 5.98 6.82 -11.28
N ILE A 154 5.94 5.74 -12.05
CA ILE A 154 5.83 4.39 -11.49
C ILE A 154 7.11 4.11 -10.70
N ARG A 155 6.94 3.72 -9.45
CA ARG A 155 8.02 3.16 -8.64
C ARG A 155 7.61 1.80 -8.13
N ALA A 156 8.52 0.85 -8.23
CA ALA A 156 8.34 -0.48 -7.67
C ALA A 156 9.68 -1.05 -7.19
N GLU A 157 9.61 -1.92 -6.23
CA GLU A 157 10.77 -2.64 -5.69
C GLU A 157 10.41 -4.11 -5.51
N ALA A 158 11.42 -4.98 -5.58
CA ALA A 158 11.28 -6.39 -5.30
C ALA A 158 12.22 -6.80 -4.18
N VAL A 159 11.71 -7.63 -3.28
CA VAL A 159 12.44 -8.11 -2.11
C VAL A 159 12.21 -9.61 -1.94
N SER A 160 13.27 -10.35 -1.63
CA SER A 160 13.14 -11.76 -1.26
C SER A 160 12.51 -11.88 0.12
N THR A 161 11.37 -12.57 0.24
CA THR A 161 10.74 -12.81 1.54
C THR A 161 11.52 -13.80 2.39
N ALA A 162 12.36 -14.65 1.76
CA ALA A 162 13.16 -15.64 2.44
C ALA A 162 14.42 -15.03 3.09
N SER A 163 15.10 -14.11 2.41
CA SER A 163 16.35 -13.52 2.89
C SER A 163 16.20 -12.08 3.41
N GLY A 164 15.11 -11.40 3.07
CA GLY A 164 14.92 -9.97 3.34
C GLY A 164 15.76 -9.06 2.44
N SER A 165 16.43 -9.61 1.42
CA SER A 165 17.32 -8.85 0.53
C SER A 165 16.52 -8.15 -0.57
N TRP A 166 16.81 -6.87 -0.81
CA TRP A 166 16.30 -6.13 -1.95
C TRP A 166 16.98 -6.64 -3.23
N LEU A 167 16.16 -7.06 -4.19
CA LEU A 167 16.61 -7.69 -5.43
C LEU A 167 16.63 -6.72 -6.59
N TRP A 168 15.66 -5.81 -6.63
CA TRP A 168 15.42 -4.97 -7.77
C TRP A 168 14.67 -3.70 -7.35
N SER A 169 14.94 -2.59 -8.06
CA SER A 169 14.17 -1.36 -7.93
C SER A 169 14.00 -0.70 -9.29
N PHE A 170 12.83 -0.13 -9.52
CA PHE A 170 12.50 0.60 -10.72
C PHE A 170 11.84 1.94 -10.36
N SER A 171 12.23 2.98 -11.08
CA SER A 171 11.56 4.28 -11.08
C SER A 171 11.56 4.84 -12.49
N GLY A 172 10.39 5.24 -13.00
CA GLY A 172 10.29 5.72 -14.38
C GLY A 172 8.90 6.20 -14.76
N LYS A 173 8.79 6.70 -16.00
CA LYS A 173 7.53 7.15 -16.59
C LYS A 173 6.64 5.96 -17.01
N PRO A 174 5.29 6.18 -17.12
CA PRO A 174 4.60 7.45 -16.99
C PRO A 174 4.43 7.92 -15.54
N GLN A 175 4.03 9.16 -15.37
CA GLN A 175 3.63 9.68 -14.06
C GLN A 175 2.25 9.12 -13.71
N GLY A 176 2.09 8.69 -12.47
CA GLY A 176 0.81 8.17 -11.99
C GLY A 176 0.97 7.26 -10.79
N SER A 177 -0.13 7.00 -10.14
CA SER A 177 -0.20 6.07 -9.01
C SER A 177 -0.34 4.64 -9.53
N SER A 178 0.60 3.75 -9.21
CA SER A 178 0.43 2.33 -9.52
C SER A 178 -0.68 1.73 -8.65
N SER A 179 -1.76 1.30 -9.30
CA SER A 179 -2.92 0.71 -8.65
C SER A 179 -2.90 -0.83 -8.68
N ALA A 180 -2.15 -1.41 -9.59
CA ALA A 180 -2.00 -2.85 -9.72
C ALA A 180 -0.58 -3.21 -10.17
N LEU A 181 -0.16 -4.41 -9.82
CA LEU A 181 1.17 -4.92 -10.12
C LEU A 181 1.06 -6.44 -10.32
N CYS A 182 1.66 -6.96 -11.38
CA CYS A 182 1.62 -8.38 -11.71
C CYS A 182 2.96 -8.82 -12.30
N PRO A 183 3.77 -9.60 -11.58
CA PRO A 183 4.96 -10.23 -12.13
C PRO A 183 4.56 -11.43 -13.02
N VAL A 184 5.16 -11.52 -14.20
CA VAL A 184 4.97 -12.64 -15.12
C VAL A 184 6.31 -12.90 -15.81
N GLU A 185 6.88 -14.07 -15.59
CA GLU A 185 8.20 -14.45 -16.11
C GLU A 185 9.29 -13.41 -15.75
N ASN A 186 9.92 -12.80 -16.76
CA ASN A 186 10.95 -11.78 -16.60
C ASN A 186 10.42 -10.35 -16.76
N ARG A 187 9.11 -10.13 -16.51
CA ARG A 187 8.46 -8.82 -16.61
C ARG A 187 7.56 -8.55 -15.42
N VAL A 188 7.50 -7.29 -15.06
CA VAL A 188 6.49 -6.77 -14.12
C VAL A 188 5.56 -5.84 -14.87
N TYR A 189 4.28 -6.12 -14.83
CA TYR A 189 3.22 -5.32 -15.43
C TYR A 189 2.62 -4.40 -14.40
N PHE A 190 2.27 -3.18 -14.83
CA PHE A 190 1.71 -2.13 -13.98
C PHE A 190 0.41 -1.62 -14.56
N GLY A 191 -0.63 -1.57 -13.74
CA GLY A 191 -1.83 -0.79 -13.97
C GLY A 191 -1.72 0.56 -13.27
N ILE A 192 -2.03 1.63 -13.99
CA ILE A 192 -1.99 3.00 -13.47
C ILE A 192 -3.39 3.58 -13.52
N ALA A 193 -3.85 4.12 -12.40
CA ALA A 193 -5.15 4.75 -12.32
C ALA A 193 -5.26 5.93 -13.31
N GLY A 194 -6.35 5.99 -14.06
CA GLY A 194 -6.59 7.04 -15.06
C GLY A 194 -5.89 6.83 -16.41
N GLU A 195 -4.96 5.87 -16.54
CA GLU A 195 -4.29 5.57 -17.81
C GLU A 195 -5.05 4.48 -18.61
N LYS A 196 -4.99 4.60 -19.93
CA LYS A 196 -5.63 3.65 -20.87
C LYS A 196 -4.65 2.58 -21.38
N ALA A 197 -3.50 2.45 -20.75
CA ALA A 197 -2.43 1.55 -21.17
C ALA A 197 -1.96 0.70 -20.01
N LEU A 198 -1.48 -0.51 -20.32
CA LEU A 198 -0.75 -1.38 -19.42
C LEU A 198 0.74 -1.20 -19.71
N TYR A 199 1.53 -0.98 -18.67
CA TYR A 199 2.97 -0.79 -18.77
C TYR A 199 3.70 -2.03 -18.28
N SER A 200 4.87 -2.29 -18.82
CA SER A 200 5.72 -3.38 -18.32
C SER A 200 7.18 -3.00 -18.29
N VAL A 201 7.90 -3.55 -17.32
CA VAL A 201 9.35 -3.43 -17.18
C VAL A 201 9.95 -4.83 -17.16
N ARG A 202 11.09 -4.99 -17.78
CA ARG A 202 11.87 -6.23 -17.73
C ARG A 202 12.70 -6.24 -16.45
N VAL A 203 12.62 -7.32 -15.69
CA VAL A 203 13.37 -7.58 -14.45
C VAL A 203 14.49 -8.57 -14.69
#